data_9c5505d3643fa573db1cd161399c7c67
#
_entry.id   9c5505d3643fa573db1cd161399c7c67
#
_cell.length_a   1.000
_cell.length_b   1.000
_cell.length_c   1.000
_cell.angle_alpha   90.00
_cell.angle_beta   90.00
_cell.angle_gamma   90.00
#
_symmetry.space_group_name_H-M   'P 1'
#
loop_
_entity.id
_entity.type
_entity.pdbx_description
1 polymer ?
#
loop_
_entity_poly.entity_id
_entity_poly.type
_entity_poly.pdbx_seq_one_letter_code
_entity_poly.pdbx_strand_id
1 'polypeptide(L)'
;MKKMMDREGCKAFSNTFQDLYGMEQLPGLASQHLMAQGYGYGGEGDWKVSAMTAILKAMGENGNGASAFMEDYTYHLVKGQEYSLGAHMLEVCPSLAGNRPRIETHHLGIGMNEKDPARLVFEGKPGKAVVVSLIDMGGRLRLIVQDIEAVKPILPMPNLPVARVMWRAMPSLTTGVECWITAGGAHHTVLSYDVTAEQLRDWARMMEIEFVHITKDTTVEGLEHELFLNDLAWKLK
;
A
#
# COMPACT_ATOMS: atom_id res chain seq x y z
N MET A 1 -19.01 3.44 11.42
CA MET A 1 -18.14 2.40 10.87
C MET A 1 -17.65 1.44 11.96
N LYS A 2 -16.82 1.85 12.95
CA LYS A 2 -16.21 0.94 13.94
C LYS A 2 -17.22 0.00 14.62
N LYS A 3 -18.30 0.54 15.22
CA LYS A 3 -19.34 -0.28 15.89
C LYS A 3 -19.97 -1.34 14.98
N MET A 4 -20.11 -1.04 13.69
CA MET A 4 -20.62 -1.99 12.72
C MET A 4 -19.59 -3.10 12.46
N MET A 5 -18.33 -2.73 12.21
CA MET A 5 -17.26 -3.70 11.97
C MET A 5 -17.05 -4.62 13.17
N ASP A 6 -17.04 -4.07 14.38
CA ASP A 6 -16.88 -4.85 15.62
C ASP A 6 -18.06 -5.84 15.79
N ARG A 7 -19.29 -5.41 15.54
CA ARG A 7 -20.47 -6.26 15.63
C ARG A 7 -20.44 -7.42 14.63
N GLU A 8 -20.00 -7.14 13.39
CA GLU A 8 -19.92 -8.14 12.32
C GLU A 8 -18.59 -8.94 12.32
N GLY A 9 -17.67 -8.65 13.26
CA GLY A 9 -16.37 -9.31 13.35
C GLY A 9 -15.40 -8.95 12.22
N CYS A 10 -15.68 -7.88 11.45
CA CYS A 10 -14.85 -7.44 10.34
C CYS A 10 -13.55 -6.80 10.83
N LYS A 11 -12.43 -7.18 10.21
CA LYS A 11 -11.09 -6.65 10.51
C LYS A 11 -10.55 -5.73 9.42
N ALA A 12 -11.20 -5.68 8.28
CA ALA A 12 -10.85 -4.82 7.15
C ALA A 12 -12.11 -4.33 6.45
N PHE A 13 -11.97 -3.27 5.69
CA PHE A 13 -13.07 -2.69 4.89
C PHE A 13 -12.52 -2.03 3.63
N SER A 14 -13.41 -1.87 2.67
CA SER A 14 -13.20 -1.08 1.47
C SER A 14 -14.38 -0.15 1.26
N ASN A 15 -14.20 0.89 0.50
CA ASN A 15 -15.26 1.74 -0.03
C ASN A 15 -14.89 2.21 -1.43
N THR A 16 -15.87 2.73 -2.15
CA THR A 16 -15.65 3.50 -3.37
C THR A 16 -16.04 4.96 -3.12
N PHE A 17 -15.55 5.87 -3.94
CA PHE A 17 -15.95 7.28 -3.86
C PHE A 17 -17.24 7.58 -4.65
N GLN A 18 -17.82 6.59 -5.31
CA GLN A 18 -19.00 6.73 -6.17
C GLN A 18 -20.31 6.29 -5.49
N ASP A 19 -20.25 5.39 -4.49
CA ASP A 19 -21.42 4.70 -3.95
C ASP A 19 -21.71 5.04 -2.47
N LEU A 20 -21.18 6.16 -1.98
CA LEU A 20 -21.35 6.57 -0.57
C LEU A 20 -22.59 7.48 -0.40
N TYR A 21 -23.76 6.96 -0.78
CA TYR A 21 -25.01 7.68 -0.67
C TYR A 21 -25.35 8.10 0.77
N GLY A 22 -25.82 9.32 0.94
CA GLY A 22 -26.18 9.88 2.24
C GLY A 22 -25.02 10.39 3.08
N MET A 23 -23.79 10.31 2.56
CA MET A 23 -22.62 10.94 3.18
C MET A 23 -22.34 12.31 2.52
N GLU A 24 -22.16 13.34 3.33
CA GLU A 24 -21.88 14.69 2.81
C GLU A 24 -20.43 14.87 2.36
N GLN A 25 -19.49 14.02 2.86
CA GLN A 25 -18.07 14.04 2.51
C GLN A 25 -17.50 12.62 2.52
N LEU A 26 -16.44 12.39 1.76
CA LEU A 26 -15.71 11.13 1.75
C LEU A 26 -15.09 10.84 3.13
N PRO A 27 -15.11 9.57 3.61
CA PRO A 27 -14.71 9.22 4.97
C PRO A 27 -13.20 9.06 5.17
N GLY A 28 -12.37 9.92 4.55
CA GLY A 28 -10.91 9.80 4.59
C GLY A 28 -10.33 9.81 6.00
N LEU A 29 -10.69 10.82 6.81
CA LEU A 29 -10.24 10.90 8.20
C LEU A 29 -10.70 9.70 9.04
N ALA A 30 -11.92 9.19 8.78
CA ALA A 30 -12.42 8.00 9.48
C ALA A 30 -11.63 6.74 9.08
N SER A 31 -11.30 6.58 7.79
CA SER A 31 -10.48 5.48 7.28
C SER A 31 -9.07 5.51 7.88
N GLN A 32 -8.42 6.67 7.90
CA GLN A 32 -7.11 6.85 8.54
C GLN A 32 -7.15 6.50 10.04
N HIS A 33 -8.21 6.92 10.73
CA HIS A 33 -8.37 6.65 12.16
C HIS A 33 -8.62 5.17 12.46
N LEU A 34 -9.40 4.49 11.63
CA LEU A 34 -9.63 3.04 11.77
C LEU A 34 -8.36 2.25 11.50
N MET A 35 -7.59 2.59 10.46
CA MET A 35 -6.28 1.97 10.22
C MET A 35 -5.32 2.20 11.40
N ALA A 36 -5.34 3.38 12.03
CA ALA A 36 -4.54 3.64 13.23
C ALA A 36 -4.94 2.77 14.43
N GLN A 37 -6.14 2.17 14.41
CA GLN A 37 -6.64 1.23 15.41
C GLN A 37 -6.47 -0.25 15.00
N GLY A 38 -5.71 -0.55 13.93
CA GLY A 38 -5.41 -1.91 13.49
C GLY A 38 -6.38 -2.49 12.46
N TYR A 39 -7.39 -1.75 11.99
CA TYR A 39 -8.23 -2.21 10.88
C TYR A 39 -7.51 -2.10 9.55
N GLY A 40 -7.76 -3.04 8.65
CA GLY A 40 -7.30 -2.94 7.27
C GLY A 40 -8.18 -2.03 6.42
N TYR A 41 -7.58 -1.41 5.43
CA TYR A 41 -8.26 -0.62 4.43
C TYR A 41 -7.60 -0.82 3.05
N GLY A 42 -8.42 -0.83 2.02
CA GLY A 42 -8.03 -0.71 0.61
C GLY A 42 -9.09 0.11 -0.10
N GLY A 43 -8.67 1.07 -0.89
CA GLY A 43 -9.56 1.94 -1.65
C GLY A 43 -10.27 1.21 -2.77
N GLU A 44 -11.36 1.79 -3.27
CA GLU A 44 -12.00 1.48 -4.56
C GLU A 44 -12.45 0.02 -4.71
N GLY A 45 -12.90 -0.60 -3.61
CA GLY A 45 -13.35 -1.99 -3.61
C GLY A 45 -12.24 -3.03 -3.53
N ASP A 46 -10.98 -2.62 -3.38
CA ASP A 46 -9.84 -3.55 -3.31
C ASP A 46 -9.78 -4.30 -1.97
N TRP A 47 -10.55 -5.39 -1.91
CA TRP A 47 -10.62 -6.24 -0.74
C TRP A 47 -9.30 -6.97 -0.44
N LYS A 48 -8.48 -7.27 -1.47
CA LYS A 48 -7.19 -7.96 -1.30
C LYS A 48 -6.21 -7.07 -0.56
N VAL A 49 -6.09 -5.82 -0.98
CA VAL A 49 -5.25 -4.83 -0.30
C VAL A 49 -5.82 -4.49 1.09
N SER A 50 -7.15 -4.42 1.25
CA SER A 50 -7.79 -4.28 2.56
C SER A 50 -7.36 -5.40 3.52
N ALA A 51 -7.45 -6.65 3.07
CA ALA A 51 -7.04 -7.82 3.86
C ALA A 51 -5.54 -7.78 4.18
N MET A 52 -4.69 -7.51 3.18
CA MET A 52 -3.25 -7.42 3.39
C MET A 52 -2.87 -6.29 4.35
N THR A 53 -3.55 -5.14 4.31
CA THR A 53 -3.33 -4.06 5.29
C THR A 53 -3.61 -4.53 6.71
N ALA A 54 -4.72 -5.27 6.94
CA ALA A 54 -5.02 -5.84 8.26
C ALA A 54 -3.98 -6.88 8.70
N ILE A 55 -3.56 -7.75 7.77
CA ILE A 55 -2.56 -8.80 8.04
C ILE A 55 -1.21 -8.17 8.43
N LEU A 56 -0.70 -7.22 7.64
CA LEU A 56 0.58 -6.57 7.93
C LEU A 56 0.53 -5.78 9.24
N LYS A 57 -0.61 -5.13 9.55
CA LYS A 57 -0.78 -4.49 10.85
C LYS A 57 -0.73 -5.51 12.00
N ALA A 58 -1.40 -6.64 11.85
CA ALA A 58 -1.38 -7.69 12.86
C ALA A 58 0.00 -8.36 13.04
N MET A 59 0.78 -8.47 11.98
CA MET A 59 2.15 -9.00 12.00
C MET A 59 3.16 -8.01 12.58
N GLY A 60 2.87 -6.71 12.51
CA GLY A 60 3.75 -5.67 12.98
C GLY A 60 3.79 -5.53 14.50
N GLU A 61 4.50 -4.51 14.98
CA GLU A 61 4.75 -4.29 16.40
C GLU A 61 3.46 -4.18 17.21
N ASN A 62 3.35 -4.97 18.27
CA ASN A 62 2.19 -5.00 19.18
C ASN A 62 0.84 -5.29 18.49
N GLY A 63 0.86 -5.97 17.32
CA GLY A 63 -0.36 -6.28 16.56
C GLY A 63 -1.04 -5.06 15.90
N ASN A 64 -0.33 -3.94 15.80
CA ASN A 64 -0.77 -2.73 15.10
C ASN A 64 0.42 -2.00 14.47
N GLY A 65 1.13 -2.69 13.60
CA GLY A 65 2.34 -2.22 12.96
C GLY A 65 2.18 -0.97 12.09
N ALA A 66 3.33 -0.36 11.77
CA ALA A 66 3.43 0.79 10.87
C ALA A 66 3.25 0.34 9.41
N SER A 67 2.03 -0.06 9.07
CA SER A 67 1.60 -0.49 7.76
C SER A 67 0.38 0.32 7.32
N ALA A 68 0.27 0.60 6.03
CA ALA A 68 -0.86 1.34 5.47
C ALA A 68 -1.11 0.97 4.01
N PHE A 69 -2.38 1.06 3.62
CA PHE A 69 -2.77 1.19 2.22
C PHE A 69 -1.98 2.31 1.56
N MET A 70 -1.50 2.07 0.36
CA MET A 70 -0.68 2.99 -0.43
C MET A 70 -0.94 2.79 -1.91
N GLU A 71 -0.83 3.86 -2.67
CA GLU A 71 -0.79 3.86 -4.13
C GLU A 71 0.53 4.47 -4.59
N ASP A 72 1.16 3.95 -5.64
CA ASP A 72 2.27 4.59 -6.33
C ASP A 72 1.74 5.72 -7.22
N TYR A 73 1.44 6.84 -6.59
CA TYR A 73 0.67 7.96 -7.13
C TYR A 73 1.34 8.65 -8.31
N THR A 74 2.66 8.77 -8.28
CA THR A 74 3.44 9.34 -9.39
C THR A 74 4.93 9.03 -9.25
N TYR A 75 5.67 9.25 -10.33
CA TYR A 75 7.12 9.02 -10.41
C TYR A 75 7.87 10.31 -10.68
N HIS A 76 9.01 10.50 -10.01
CA HIS A 76 9.98 11.53 -10.30
C HIS A 76 11.09 10.92 -11.14
N LEU A 77 11.17 11.30 -12.43
CA LEU A 77 12.01 10.66 -13.44
C LEU A 77 13.29 11.43 -13.76
N VAL A 78 13.72 12.34 -12.87
CA VAL A 78 14.97 13.08 -13.08
C VAL A 78 16.15 12.14 -12.83
N LYS A 79 17.01 11.99 -13.86
CA LYS A 79 18.17 11.07 -13.80
C LYS A 79 19.05 11.32 -12.56
N GLY A 80 19.29 10.26 -11.80
CA GLY A 80 20.04 10.28 -10.54
C GLY A 80 19.23 10.72 -9.33
N GLN A 81 17.95 11.07 -9.52
CA GLN A 81 16.99 11.44 -8.49
C GLN A 81 15.63 10.78 -8.75
N GLU A 82 15.66 9.52 -9.17
CA GLU A 82 14.45 8.78 -9.48
C GLU A 82 13.78 8.29 -8.20
N TYR A 83 12.48 8.63 -8.04
CA TYR A 83 11.69 8.26 -6.87
C TYR A 83 10.25 7.90 -7.27
N SER A 84 9.66 7.00 -6.51
CA SER A 84 8.20 6.87 -6.46
C SER A 84 7.65 7.78 -5.36
N LEU A 85 6.51 8.41 -5.62
CA LEU A 85 5.73 9.11 -4.63
C LEU A 85 4.48 8.29 -4.34
N GLY A 86 4.40 7.76 -3.14
CA GLY A 86 3.21 7.07 -2.65
C GLY A 86 2.29 8.01 -1.90
N ALA A 87 1.02 7.91 -2.21
CA ALA A 87 -0.06 8.64 -1.58
C ALA A 87 -1.39 7.89 -1.81
N HIS A 88 -2.44 8.42 -1.33
CA HIS A 88 -3.82 8.23 -1.79
C HIS A 88 -4.58 9.52 -1.45
N MET A 89 -5.75 9.67 -2.03
CA MET A 89 -6.51 10.93 -1.90
C MET A 89 -6.78 11.35 -0.46
N LEU A 90 -7.03 10.39 0.45
CA LEU A 90 -7.50 10.67 1.81
C LEU A 90 -6.93 9.71 2.87
N GLU A 91 -6.55 8.46 2.53
CA GLU A 91 -6.66 7.34 3.48
C GLU A 91 -5.33 6.80 4.01
N VAL A 92 -4.18 7.34 3.65
CA VAL A 92 -2.90 6.83 4.17
C VAL A 92 -2.83 6.92 5.69
N CYS A 93 -2.50 5.79 6.34
CA CYS A 93 -2.52 5.66 7.80
C CYS A 93 -1.44 6.52 8.49
N PRO A 94 -1.77 7.25 9.56
CA PRO A 94 -0.81 8.06 10.30
C PRO A 94 0.27 7.25 11.04
N SER A 95 0.18 5.92 11.09
CA SER A 95 1.28 5.07 11.59
C SER A 95 2.57 5.18 10.77
N LEU A 96 2.48 5.68 9.52
CA LEU A 96 3.64 5.94 8.66
C LEU A 96 4.27 7.32 8.88
N ALA A 97 3.66 8.20 9.69
CA ALA A 97 4.05 9.60 9.79
C ALA A 97 5.47 9.79 10.34
N GLY A 98 6.28 10.58 9.64
CA GLY A 98 7.59 11.05 10.07
C GLY A 98 7.56 12.43 10.74
N ASN A 99 6.45 13.15 10.62
CA ASN A 99 6.17 14.43 11.25
C ASN A 99 4.78 14.40 11.90
N ARG A 100 4.44 15.45 12.65
CA ARG A 100 3.10 15.56 13.29
C ARG A 100 2.02 15.69 12.23
N PRO A 101 1.06 14.74 12.13
CA PRO A 101 -0.08 14.85 11.23
C PRO A 101 -0.93 16.09 11.54
N ARG A 102 -1.41 16.77 10.49
CA ARG A 102 -2.34 17.90 10.60
C ARG A 102 -3.67 17.52 9.97
N ILE A 103 -4.78 17.92 10.61
CA ILE A 103 -6.10 17.80 9.99
C ILE A 103 -6.26 18.96 9.03
N GLU A 104 -6.53 18.65 7.77
CA GLU A 104 -6.76 19.64 6.72
C GLU A 104 -8.04 19.28 5.94
N THR A 105 -8.69 20.31 5.39
CA THR A 105 -9.87 20.15 4.51
C THR A 105 -9.55 20.81 3.18
N HIS A 106 -9.64 20.05 2.11
CA HIS A 106 -9.33 20.52 0.76
C HIS A 106 -10.35 20.01 -0.23
N HIS A 107 -10.61 20.82 -1.23
CA HIS A 107 -11.49 20.42 -2.34
C HIS A 107 -11.01 19.14 -3.01
N LEU A 108 -11.97 18.27 -3.31
CA LEU A 108 -11.74 17.04 -4.05
C LEU A 108 -12.82 16.93 -5.12
N GLY A 109 -12.43 17.08 -6.38
CA GLY A 109 -13.34 17.12 -7.53
C GLY A 109 -13.83 15.76 -8.01
N ILE A 110 -13.76 14.72 -7.16
CA ILE A 110 -14.23 13.37 -7.47
C ILE A 110 -15.23 12.88 -6.41
N GLY A 111 -16.07 11.94 -6.82
CA GLY A 111 -17.13 11.39 -5.96
C GLY A 111 -18.40 12.23 -6.02
N MET A 112 -19.41 11.76 -5.29
CA MET A 112 -20.75 12.36 -5.26
C MET A 112 -20.98 13.25 -4.04
N ASN A 113 -19.92 13.64 -3.34
CA ASN A 113 -20.04 14.31 -2.06
C ASN A 113 -20.05 15.84 -2.22
N GLU A 114 -20.89 16.51 -1.45
CA GLU A 114 -21.12 17.94 -1.54
C GLU A 114 -20.07 18.77 -0.79
N LYS A 115 -19.40 18.17 0.22
CA LYS A 115 -18.49 18.87 1.10
C LYS A 115 -17.05 18.37 0.97
N ASP A 116 -16.12 19.26 1.13
CA ASP A 116 -14.69 18.94 1.10
C ASP A 116 -14.30 17.99 2.25
N PRO A 117 -13.66 16.87 1.95
CA PRO A 117 -13.34 15.89 2.97
C PRO A 117 -12.17 16.30 3.85
N ALA A 118 -12.33 16.06 5.16
CA ALA A 118 -11.23 16.18 6.11
C ALA A 118 -10.29 14.97 6.01
N ARG A 119 -8.98 15.24 6.15
CA ARG A 119 -7.92 14.23 6.12
C ARG A 119 -6.73 14.63 7.00
N LEU A 120 -5.95 13.63 7.41
CA LEU A 120 -4.64 13.87 8.01
C LEU A 120 -3.61 14.03 6.89
N VAL A 121 -2.85 15.10 6.94
CA VAL A 121 -1.75 15.42 6.03
C VAL A 121 -0.44 15.30 6.78
N PHE A 122 0.49 14.52 6.25
CA PHE A 122 1.83 14.30 6.81
C PHE A 122 2.79 13.77 5.75
N GLU A 123 4.07 13.78 6.08
CA GLU A 123 5.12 13.10 5.31
C GLU A 123 5.55 11.82 6.05
N GLY A 124 5.79 10.75 5.31
CA GLY A 124 6.27 9.50 5.85
C GLY A 124 7.66 9.62 6.46
N LYS A 125 7.96 8.77 7.46
CA LYS A 125 9.31 8.69 8.04
C LYS A 125 10.28 8.10 7.00
N PRO A 126 11.53 8.60 6.90
CA PRO A 126 12.54 7.93 6.09
C PRO A 126 12.97 6.62 6.75
N GLY A 127 13.39 5.65 5.93
CA GLY A 127 13.90 4.36 6.40
C GLY A 127 13.61 3.21 5.44
N LYS A 128 14.13 2.04 5.79
CA LYS A 128 13.83 0.80 5.06
C LYS A 128 12.38 0.43 5.24
N ALA A 129 11.76 -0.06 4.17
CA ALA A 129 10.37 -0.52 4.17
C ALA A 129 10.18 -1.54 3.04
N VAL A 130 8.99 -2.11 2.98
CA VAL A 130 8.53 -2.92 1.84
C VAL A 130 7.22 -2.38 1.30
N VAL A 131 7.01 -2.53 0.00
CA VAL A 131 5.69 -2.43 -0.62
C VAL A 131 5.22 -3.82 -1.04
N VAL A 132 3.93 -4.09 -0.83
CA VAL A 132 3.36 -5.43 -0.96
C VAL A 132 2.08 -5.38 -1.77
N SER A 133 1.92 -6.29 -2.72
CA SER A 133 0.67 -6.49 -3.47
C SER A 133 0.29 -7.96 -3.45
N LEU A 134 -0.99 -8.25 -3.22
CA LEU A 134 -1.57 -9.58 -3.33
C LEU A 134 -2.46 -9.62 -4.57
N ILE A 135 -2.10 -10.44 -5.55
CA ILE A 135 -2.81 -10.54 -6.82
C ILE A 135 -3.39 -11.91 -7.05
N ASP A 136 -4.46 -11.96 -7.82
CA ASP A 136 -5.11 -13.19 -8.25
C ASP A 136 -4.60 -13.60 -9.63
N MET A 137 -4.01 -14.80 -9.71
CA MET A 137 -3.46 -15.37 -10.93
C MET A 137 -4.43 -16.36 -11.61
N GLY A 138 -5.73 -16.32 -11.23
CA GLY A 138 -6.78 -17.15 -11.82
C GLY A 138 -6.87 -18.59 -11.29
N GLY A 139 -5.99 -19.01 -10.43
CA GLY A 139 -5.99 -20.37 -9.82
C GLY A 139 -5.14 -20.40 -8.56
N ARG A 140 -4.44 -19.34 -8.30
CA ARG A 140 -3.62 -19.12 -7.11
C ARG A 140 -3.50 -17.64 -6.79
N LEU A 141 -3.12 -17.31 -5.58
CA LEU A 141 -2.70 -15.98 -5.20
C LEU A 141 -1.18 -15.85 -5.32
N ARG A 142 -0.72 -14.67 -5.73
CA ARG A 142 0.70 -14.28 -5.73
C ARG A 142 0.90 -13.08 -4.82
N LEU A 143 1.83 -13.21 -3.89
CA LEU A 143 2.29 -12.13 -3.02
C LEU A 143 3.58 -11.56 -3.61
N ILE A 144 3.52 -10.31 -4.06
CA ILE A 144 4.68 -9.57 -4.57
C ILE A 144 5.15 -8.64 -3.46
N VAL A 145 6.44 -8.71 -3.15
CA VAL A 145 7.10 -7.87 -2.14
C VAL A 145 8.28 -7.18 -2.80
N GLN A 146 8.37 -5.86 -2.67
CA GLN A 146 9.53 -5.09 -3.13
C GLN A 146 10.16 -4.36 -1.97
N ASP A 147 11.48 -4.50 -1.84
CA ASP A 147 12.27 -3.70 -0.91
C ASP A 147 12.34 -2.25 -1.40
N ILE A 148 12.15 -1.32 -0.49
CA ILE A 148 12.23 0.11 -0.76
C ILE A 148 13.00 0.86 0.33
N GLU A 149 13.50 2.03 -0.02
CA GLU A 149 14.03 3.00 0.94
C GLU A 149 13.19 4.28 0.92
N ALA A 150 12.36 4.47 1.94
CA ALA A 150 11.63 5.71 2.10
C ALA A 150 12.58 6.87 2.39
N VAL A 151 12.34 8.01 1.75
CA VAL A 151 13.18 9.21 1.85
C VAL A 151 12.33 10.44 2.19
N LYS A 152 12.96 11.50 2.66
CA LYS A 152 12.28 12.78 2.79
C LYS A 152 11.92 13.32 1.40
N PRO A 153 10.75 13.94 1.23
CA PRO A 153 10.41 14.62 -0.02
C PRO A 153 11.49 15.62 -0.42
N ILE A 154 11.89 15.59 -1.69
CA ILE A 154 12.95 16.44 -2.23
C ILE A 154 12.47 17.86 -2.56
N LEU A 155 11.16 18.04 -2.70
CA LEU A 155 10.50 19.32 -3.03
C LEU A 155 9.24 19.52 -2.18
N PRO A 156 8.89 20.77 -1.87
CA PRO A 156 7.57 21.10 -1.33
C PRO A 156 6.47 20.72 -2.33
N MET A 157 5.35 20.19 -1.84
CA MET A 157 4.22 19.75 -2.66
C MET A 157 2.92 20.47 -2.21
N PRO A 158 2.83 21.80 -2.36
CA PRO A 158 1.69 22.57 -1.85
C PRO A 158 0.36 22.21 -2.54
N ASN A 159 0.42 21.67 -3.77
CA ASN A 159 -0.76 21.27 -4.54
C ASN A 159 -1.15 19.80 -4.31
N LEU A 160 -0.46 19.10 -3.42
CA LEU A 160 -0.77 17.72 -3.02
C LEU A 160 -1.00 17.64 -1.50
N PRO A 161 -2.15 18.16 -1.02
CA PRO A 161 -2.47 18.21 0.41
C PRO A 161 -3.00 16.87 0.93
N VAL A 162 -2.16 15.82 0.83
CA VAL A 162 -2.46 14.47 1.29
C VAL A 162 -1.29 13.89 2.06
N ALA A 163 -1.54 12.85 2.84
CA ALA A 163 -0.48 12.05 3.44
C ALA A 163 0.30 11.32 2.34
N ARG A 164 1.63 11.34 2.42
CA ARG A 164 2.49 10.83 1.36
C ARG A 164 3.80 10.25 1.88
N VAL A 165 4.34 9.29 1.15
CA VAL A 165 5.67 8.71 1.36
C VAL A 165 6.43 8.75 0.04
N MET A 166 7.64 9.27 0.04
CA MET A 166 8.53 9.19 -1.14
C MET A 166 9.54 8.07 -0.91
N TRP A 167 9.84 7.27 -1.94
CA TRP A 167 10.83 6.20 -1.80
C TRP A 167 11.66 5.95 -3.06
N ARG A 168 12.81 5.33 -2.83
CA ARG A 168 13.59 4.65 -3.87
C ARG A 168 13.13 3.20 -3.96
N ALA A 169 12.74 2.76 -5.14
CA ALA A 169 12.47 1.35 -5.41
C ALA A 169 13.79 0.58 -5.62
N MET A 170 13.85 -0.67 -5.20
CA MET A 170 14.97 -1.56 -5.47
C MET A 170 14.70 -2.39 -6.73
N PRO A 171 15.72 -2.67 -7.55
CA PRO A 171 17.12 -2.21 -7.48
C PRO A 171 17.29 -0.73 -7.93
N SER A 172 16.40 -0.23 -8.74
CA SER A 172 16.27 1.15 -9.23
C SER A 172 14.80 1.42 -9.53
N LEU A 173 14.42 2.67 -9.79
CA LEU A 173 13.04 2.97 -10.17
C LEU A 173 12.64 2.22 -11.45
N THR A 174 13.45 2.31 -12.50
CA THR A 174 13.13 1.69 -13.80
C THR A 174 13.02 0.17 -13.68
N THR A 175 14.08 -0.49 -13.22
CA THR A 175 14.10 -1.95 -13.09
C THR A 175 13.07 -2.44 -12.07
N GLY A 176 12.93 -1.74 -10.95
CA GLY A 176 11.97 -2.11 -9.91
C GLY A 176 10.52 -2.05 -10.36
N VAL A 177 10.15 -0.98 -11.11
CA VAL A 177 8.80 -0.86 -11.69
C VAL A 177 8.57 -1.88 -12.80
N GLU A 178 9.57 -2.11 -13.67
CA GLU A 178 9.50 -3.14 -14.70
C GLU A 178 9.30 -4.54 -14.09
N CYS A 179 10.08 -4.91 -13.07
CA CYS A 179 9.89 -6.15 -12.32
C CYS A 179 8.51 -6.23 -11.66
N TRP A 180 8.04 -5.12 -11.08
CA TRP A 180 6.71 -5.05 -10.45
C TRP A 180 5.59 -5.35 -11.44
N ILE A 181 5.61 -4.71 -12.62
CA ILE A 181 4.64 -4.92 -13.69
C ILE A 181 4.75 -6.34 -14.24
N THR A 182 5.97 -6.85 -14.49
CA THR A 182 6.22 -8.21 -14.98
C THR A 182 5.68 -9.27 -14.02
N ALA A 183 5.79 -9.04 -12.71
CA ALA A 183 5.20 -9.93 -11.70
C ALA A 183 3.67 -9.82 -11.61
N GLY A 184 3.05 -8.83 -12.25
CA GLY A 184 1.61 -8.55 -12.22
C GLY A 184 1.19 -7.61 -11.08
N GLY A 185 2.12 -6.86 -10.52
CA GLY A 185 1.85 -5.95 -9.41
C GLY A 185 0.85 -4.86 -9.74
N ALA A 186 -0.07 -4.59 -8.81
CA ALA A 186 -1.05 -3.52 -8.91
C ALA A 186 -0.48 -2.21 -8.36
N HIS A 187 -1.12 -1.07 -8.70
CA HIS A 187 -0.77 0.22 -8.13
C HIS A 187 -1.27 0.37 -6.68
N HIS A 188 -2.33 -0.33 -6.30
CA HIS A 188 -2.72 -0.45 -4.89
C HIS A 188 -1.79 -1.43 -4.17
N THR A 189 -1.19 -0.97 -3.10
CA THR A 189 -0.21 -1.72 -2.31
C THR A 189 -0.43 -1.53 -0.82
N VAL A 190 0.31 -2.29 -0.02
CA VAL A 190 0.52 -1.99 1.40
C VAL A 190 1.98 -1.64 1.60
N LEU A 191 2.25 -0.44 2.12
CA LEU A 191 3.59 -0.06 2.57
C LEU A 191 3.74 -0.42 4.05
N SER A 192 4.85 -1.08 4.41
CA SER A 192 5.16 -1.44 5.79
C SER A 192 6.60 -1.12 6.18
N TYR A 193 6.77 -0.50 7.35
CA TYR A 193 8.09 -0.29 7.98
C TYR A 193 8.47 -1.40 8.97
N ASP A 194 7.51 -2.19 9.44
CA ASP A 194 7.73 -3.12 10.55
C ASP A 194 7.79 -4.58 10.10
N VAL A 195 7.12 -4.91 8.97
CA VAL A 195 7.08 -6.29 8.47
C VAL A 195 8.18 -6.48 7.44
N THR A 196 8.98 -7.53 7.61
CA THR A 196 10.07 -7.87 6.70
C THR A 196 9.63 -8.81 5.57
N ALA A 197 10.37 -8.81 4.47
CA ALA A 197 10.14 -9.76 3.38
C ALA A 197 10.30 -11.22 3.83
N GLU A 198 11.14 -11.50 4.82
CA GLU A 198 11.30 -12.86 5.40
C GLU A 198 10.02 -13.29 6.10
N GLN A 199 9.45 -12.45 6.97
CA GLN A 199 8.17 -12.74 7.63
C GLN A 199 7.04 -12.95 6.61
N LEU A 200 7.00 -12.14 5.55
CA LEU A 200 6.00 -12.29 4.48
C LEU A 200 6.20 -13.57 3.67
N ARG A 201 7.44 -14.00 3.45
CA ARG A 201 7.74 -15.30 2.83
C ARG A 201 7.25 -16.46 3.67
N ASP A 202 7.47 -16.42 4.97
CA ASP A 202 7.01 -17.46 5.88
C ASP A 202 5.48 -17.49 5.96
N TRP A 203 4.85 -16.32 6.02
CA TRP A 203 3.39 -16.22 5.95
C TRP A 203 2.85 -16.79 4.61
N ALA A 204 3.45 -16.44 3.48
CA ALA A 204 3.04 -16.96 2.18
C ALA A 204 3.17 -18.49 2.09
N ARG A 205 4.22 -19.07 2.68
CA ARG A 205 4.41 -20.52 2.78
C ARG A 205 3.31 -21.18 3.60
N MET A 206 2.96 -20.60 4.77
CA MET A 206 1.89 -21.13 5.62
C MET A 206 0.52 -21.07 4.95
N MET A 207 0.31 -20.05 4.11
CA MET A 207 -0.95 -19.83 3.39
C MET A 207 -0.99 -20.48 2.00
N GLU A 208 0.09 -21.17 1.59
CA GLU A 208 0.26 -21.77 0.25
C GLU A 208 0.08 -20.75 -0.88
N ILE A 209 0.58 -19.53 -0.67
CA ILE A 209 0.56 -18.43 -1.64
C ILE A 209 1.92 -18.37 -2.37
N GLU A 210 1.90 -18.15 -3.67
CA GLU A 210 3.12 -17.86 -4.43
C GLU A 210 3.78 -16.59 -3.92
N PHE A 211 5.11 -16.62 -3.71
CA PHE A 211 5.88 -15.49 -3.19
C PHE A 211 6.91 -15.02 -4.19
N VAL A 212 6.93 -13.73 -4.48
CA VAL A 212 7.88 -13.06 -5.38
C VAL A 212 8.52 -11.90 -4.62
N HIS A 213 9.86 -11.81 -4.65
CA HIS A 213 10.60 -10.78 -3.90
C HIS A 213 11.54 -10.00 -4.80
N ILE A 214 11.25 -8.72 -4.99
CA ILE A 214 12.06 -7.78 -5.75
C ILE A 214 13.03 -7.09 -4.79
N THR A 215 14.32 -7.31 -4.98
CA THR A 215 15.41 -6.83 -4.12
C THR A 215 16.39 -5.96 -4.89
N LYS A 216 17.44 -5.49 -4.20
CA LYS A 216 18.55 -4.76 -4.84
C LYS A 216 19.33 -5.58 -5.89
N ASP A 217 19.22 -6.89 -5.86
CA ASP A 217 19.94 -7.83 -6.73
C ASP A 217 19.06 -8.42 -7.84
N THR A 218 17.78 -8.04 -7.90
CA THR A 218 16.83 -8.55 -8.90
C THR A 218 17.12 -7.96 -10.28
N THR A 219 17.14 -8.81 -11.29
CA THR A 219 17.13 -8.40 -12.71
C THR A 219 15.82 -8.80 -13.37
N VAL A 220 15.45 -8.12 -14.46
CA VAL A 220 14.20 -8.44 -15.18
C VAL A 220 14.23 -9.87 -15.71
N GLU A 221 15.32 -10.27 -16.38
CA GLU A 221 15.47 -11.61 -16.94
C GLU A 221 15.47 -12.70 -15.86
N GLY A 222 16.11 -12.42 -14.71
CA GLY A 222 16.12 -13.35 -13.57
C GLY A 222 14.72 -13.56 -13.01
N LEU A 223 13.97 -12.47 -12.88
CA LEU A 223 12.58 -12.53 -12.43
C LEU A 223 11.67 -13.26 -13.43
N GLU A 224 11.78 -12.97 -14.72
CA GLU A 224 11.01 -13.67 -15.75
C GLU A 224 11.23 -15.18 -15.70
N HIS A 225 12.50 -15.61 -15.52
CA HIS A 225 12.84 -17.02 -15.35
C HIS A 225 12.21 -17.62 -14.08
N GLU A 226 12.27 -16.91 -12.95
CA GLU A 226 11.63 -17.33 -11.69
C GLU A 226 10.12 -17.49 -11.87
N LEU A 227 9.46 -16.51 -12.48
CA LEU A 227 8.02 -16.54 -12.74
C LEU A 227 7.62 -17.71 -13.64
N PHE A 228 8.41 -17.98 -14.68
CA PHE A 228 8.19 -19.13 -15.55
C PHE A 228 8.29 -20.47 -14.79
N LEU A 229 9.29 -20.63 -13.92
CA LEU A 229 9.43 -21.82 -13.07
C LEU A 229 8.27 -21.95 -12.07
N ASN A 230 7.85 -20.85 -11.47
CA ASN A 230 6.71 -20.81 -10.57
C ASN A 230 5.43 -21.25 -11.29
N ASP A 231 5.18 -20.76 -12.50
CA ASP A 231 4.03 -21.14 -13.31
C ASP A 231 4.01 -22.65 -13.63
N LEU A 232 5.17 -23.21 -13.94
CA LEU A 232 5.29 -24.66 -14.14
C LEU A 232 5.01 -25.45 -12.86
N ALA A 233 5.61 -25.04 -11.74
CA ALA A 233 5.43 -25.70 -10.45
C ALA A 233 3.97 -25.69 -9.99
N TRP A 234 3.26 -24.59 -10.19
CA TRP A 234 1.84 -24.47 -9.82
C TRP A 234 0.90 -25.27 -10.74
N LYS A 235 1.26 -25.45 -12.01
CA LYS A 235 0.50 -26.31 -12.94
C LYS A 235 0.65 -27.80 -12.66
N LEU A 236 1.70 -28.19 -11.94
CA LEU A 236 1.99 -29.57 -11.59
C LEU A 236 1.44 -29.99 -10.21
N LYS A 237 0.95 -29.04 -9.42
CA LYS A 237 0.23 -29.30 -8.16
C LYS A 237 -1.22 -29.69 -8.43
#